data_2c93551237d3ecda65d2e68dcd1459b3
#
_entry.id   2c93551237d3ecda65d2e68dcd1459b3
#
_cell.length_a   1.000
_cell.length_b   1.000
_cell.length_c   1.000
_cell.angle_alpha   90.00
_cell.angle_beta   90.00
_cell.angle_gamma   90.00
#
_symmetry.space_group_name_H-M   'P 1'
#
loop_
_entity.id
_entity.type
_entity.pdbx_description
1 polymer ?
#
loop_
_entity_poly.entity_id
_entity_poly.type
_entity_poly.pdbx_seq_one_letter_code
_entity_poly.pdbx_strand_id
1 'polypeptide(L)'
;DGYTRISESDMLLQPDPSTFQILPWRGDQGQSSRMFCDVLTPDGRPAPADPRHVLRRVLDRAADRGFTCFTHPEIEFYLLQSDQPGPDGEPVPVDRAGYFDNVPGSDAADFRRDAVSLLEGMGISVEFSHHENGPGQNEIDLRAADALTTADNVMTFRTVVKEVAAAQGTYATFMPKPFSEHPGSGMHTHISLFEGDSNAFYDPADEFRLSVTGRRFIAGLLRHSVEISAVTHQFVNSYKRLWGGGEAPSYVSWGHNNRSALVRVPLYLSLIHISE
;
A
#
# COMPACT_ATOMS: atom_id res chain seq x y z
N ASP A 1 16.98 -3.91 -15.56
CA ASP A 1 18.15 -3.50 -16.37
C ASP A 1 18.96 -2.46 -15.59
N GLY A 2 20.30 -2.56 -15.67
CA GLY A 2 21.22 -1.63 -14.99
C GLY A 2 21.92 -2.19 -13.77
N TYR A 3 21.43 -3.28 -13.19
CA TYR A 3 22.06 -3.97 -12.06
C TYR A 3 22.85 -5.20 -12.47
N THR A 4 22.59 -5.72 -13.67
CA THR A 4 23.26 -6.89 -14.23
C THR A 4 23.94 -6.55 -15.55
N ARG A 5 25.02 -7.23 -15.87
CA ARG A 5 25.61 -7.16 -17.20
C ARG A 5 24.69 -7.86 -18.19
N ILE A 6 24.73 -7.47 -19.46
CA ILE A 6 23.94 -8.11 -20.53
C ILE A 6 24.14 -9.62 -20.59
N SER A 7 25.33 -10.10 -20.23
CA SER A 7 25.68 -11.52 -20.16
C SER A 7 25.20 -12.25 -18.90
N GLU A 8 24.55 -11.55 -17.97
CA GLU A 8 24.15 -12.09 -16.66
C GLU A 8 22.70 -11.69 -16.35
N SER A 9 21.83 -11.64 -17.38
CA SER A 9 20.44 -11.19 -17.24
C SER A 9 19.51 -12.24 -16.66
N ASP A 10 19.88 -13.51 -16.69
CA ASP A 10 19.03 -14.60 -16.24
C ASP A 10 19.09 -14.70 -14.70
N MET A 11 17.92 -14.85 -14.10
CA MET A 11 17.75 -15.02 -12.66
C MET A 11 16.92 -16.27 -12.41
N LEU A 12 17.03 -16.84 -11.21
CA LEU A 12 16.23 -17.97 -10.78
C LEU A 12 15.06 -17.47 -9.94
N LEU A 13 13.90 -18.10 -10.11
CA LEU A 13 12.74 -17.86 -9.26
C LEU A 13 12.54 -19.07 -8.34
N GLN A 14 12.53 -18.81 -7.04
CA GLN A 14 12.23 -19.81 -6.03
C GLN A 14 10.83 -19.56 -5.46
N PRO A 15 9.84 -20.40 -5.80
CA PRO A 15 8.49 -20.25 -5.26
C PRO A 15 8.48 -20.38 -3.74
N ASP A 16 7.66 -19.54 -3.10
CA ASP A 16 7.32 -19.64 -1.67
C ASP A 16 5.97 -20.36 -1.52
N PRO A 17 5.95 -21.65 -1.17
CA PRO A 17 4.70 -22.42 -1.08
C PRO A 17 3.71 -21.89 -0.03
N SER A 18 4.19 -21.15 0.98
CA SER A 18 3.33 -20.56 2.01
C SER A 18 2.40 -19.48 1.44
N THR A 19 2.73 -18.95 0.25
CA THR A 19 1.96 -17.91 -0.44
C THR A 19 1.06 -18.46 -1.54
N PHE A 20 0.86 -19.79 -1.59
CA PHE A 20 -0.03 -20.40 -2.57
C PHE A 20 -1.46 -19.90 -2.43
N GLN A 21 -2.04 -19.41 -3.53
CA GLN A 21 -3.41 -18.92 -3.58
C GLN A 21 -4.10 -19.34 -4.88
N ILE A 22 -5.36 -19.76 -4.79
CA ILE A 22 -6.24 -19.94 -5.94
C ILE A 22 -6.76 -18.56 -6.37
N LEU A 23 -6.79 -18.33 -7.69
CA LEU A 23 -7.31 -17.09 -8.28
C LEU A 23 -8.79 -17.26 -8.61
N PRO A 24 -9.73 -16.70 -7.81
CA PRO A 24 -11.16 -16.99 -7.95
C PRO A 24 -11.77 -16.47 -9.26
N TRP A 25 -11.20 -15.42 -9.86
CA TRP A 25 -11.70 -14.84 -11.11
C TRP A 25 -11.33 -15.63 -12.38
N ARG A 26 -10.62 -16.76 -12.24
CA ARG A 26 -10.22 -17.63 -13.38
C ARG A 26 -11.01 -18.94 -13.43
N GLY A 27 -12.11 -19.05 -12.67
CA GLY A 27 -12.86 -20.30 -12.47
C GLY A 27 -13.49 -20.93 -13.69
N ASP A 28 -13.91 -20.14 -14.66
CA ASP A 28 -14.64 -20.63 -15.84
C ASP A 28 -13.76 -21.35 -16.88
N GLN A 29 -12.44 -21.18 -16.80
CA GLN A 29 -11.47 -21.76 -17.75
C GLN A 29 -10.52 -22.78 -17.10
N GLY A 30 -10.82 -23.24 -15.90
CA GLY A 30 -9.97 -24.09 -15.06
C GLY A 30 -9.37 -23.30 -13.91
N GLN A 31 -9.07 -24.00 -12.81
CA GLN A 31 -8.49 -23.36 -11.62
C GLN A 31 -7.07 -22.87 -11.92
N SER A 32 -6.87 -21.56 -11.78
CA SER A 32 -5.53 -20.96 -11.79
C SER A 32 -5.09 -20.65 -10.39
N SER A 33 -3.81 -20.79 -10.13
CA SER A 33 -3.21 -20.46 -8.83
C SER A 33 -1.92 -19.69 -9.03
N ARG A 34 -1.45 -19.04 -7.97
CA ARG A 34 -0.18 -18.34 -7.93
C ARG A 34 0.60 -18.63 -6.66
N MET A 35 1.88 -18.38 -6.69
CA MET A 35 2.77 -18.23 -5.54
C MET A 35 3.66 -17.01 -5.75
N PHE A 36 4.05 -16.33 -4.68
CA PHE A 36 5.16 -15.39 -4.74
C PHE A 36 6.47 -16.16 -4.87
N CYS A 37 7.44 -15.56 -5.52
CA CYS A 37 8.77 -16.13 -5.67
C CYS A 37 9.82 -15.18 -5.12
N ASP A 38 10.83 -15.72 -4.47
CA ASP A 38 12.06 -15.00 -4.20
C ASP A 38 12.95 -15.05 -5.44
N VAL A 39 13.64 -13.96 -5.75
CA VAL A 39 14.56 -13.89 -6.88
C VAL A 39 15.95 -14.25 -6.43
N LEU A 40 16.57 -15.20 -7.11
CA LEU A 40 17.94 -15.66 -6.86
C LEU A 40 18.84 -15.33 -8.04
N THR A 41 20.10 -15.09 -7.75
CA THR A 41 21.16 -15.02 -8.76
C THR A 41 21.44 -16.42 -9.34
N PRO A 42 22.10 -16.54 -10.50
CA PRO A 42 22.37 -17.84 -11.13
C PRO A 42 23.15 -18.82 -10.24
N ASP A 43 23.91 -18.34 -9.26
CA ASP A 43 24.62 -19.15 -8.28
C ASP A 43 23.78 -19.51 -7.03
N GLY A 44 22.47 -19.24 -7.08
CA GLY A 44 21.50 -19.63 -6.05
C GLY A 44 21.48 -18.73 -4.80
N ARG A 45 22.15 -17.58 -4.82
CA ARG A 45 22.09 -16.62 -3.71
C ARG A 45 20.93 -15.65 -3.90
N PRO A 46 20.34 -15.11 -2.82
CA PRO A 46 19.31 -14.07 -2.92
C PRO A 46 19.79 -12.87 -3.74
N ALA A 47 18.99 -12.43 -4.69
CA ALA A 47 19.30 -11.26 -5.50
C ALA A 47 19.26 -9.99 -4.63
N PRO A 48 20.31 -9.16 -4.61
CA PRO A 48 20.36 -7.98 -3.74
C PRO A 48 19.26 -6.95 -4.00
N ALA A 49 18.74 -6.91 -5.21
CA ALA A 49 17.69 -5.98 -5.66
C ALA A 49 16.27 -6.55 -5.56
N ASP A 50 16.09 -7.79 -5.10
CA ASP A 50 14.79 -8.35 -4.85
C ASP A 50 14.11 -7.63 -3.66
N PRO A 51 12.98 -6.92 -3.86
CA PRO A 51 12.31 -6.17 -2.80
C PRO A 51 11.90 -7.07 -1.63
N ARG A 52 11.46 -8.29 -1.93
CA ARG A 52 11.03 -9.26 -0.92
C ARG A 52 12.20 -9.72 -0.05
N HIS A 53 13.36 -9.95 -0.66
CA HIS A 53 14.60 -10.25 0.06
C HIS A 53 15.10 -9.06 0.90
N VAL A 54 15.02 -7.84 0.35
CA VAL A 54 15.39 -6.63 1.10
C VAL A 54 14.53 -6.50 2.35
N LEU A 55 13.21 -6.68 2.24
CA LEU A 55 12.30 -6.63 3.38
C LEU A 55 12.63 -7.72 4.42
N ARG A 56 12.78 -8.99 4.01
CA ARG A 56 13.15 -10.09 4.93
C ARG A 56 14.41 -9.76 5.71
N ARG A 57 15.46 -9.31 5.04
CA ARG A 57 16.71 -8.93 5.69
C ARG A 57 16.56 -7.83 6.74
N VAL A 58 15.63 -6.88 6.53
CA VAL A 58 15.34 -5.83 7.50
C VAL A 58 14.53 -6.39 8.67
N LEU A 59 13.57 -7.29 8.39
CA LEU A 59 12.78 -7.96 9.42
C LEU A 59 13.64 -8.87 10.30
N ASP A 60 14.59 -9.62 9.71
CA ASP A 60 15.55 -10.42 10.46
C ASP A 60 16.39 -9.55 11.42
N ARG A 61 16.85 -8.38 10.94
CA ARG A 61 17.56 -7.42 11.79
C ARG A 61 16.71 -6.82 12.90
N ALA A 62 15.39 -6.69 12.69
CA ALA A 62 14.45 -6.29 13.73
C ALA A 62 14.27 -7.43 14.75
N ALA A 63 14.10 -8.66 14.27
CA ALA A 63 13.98 -9.86 15.10
C ALA A 63 15.21 -10.10 15.98
N ASP A 64 16.42 -9.90 15.45
CA ASP A 64 17.69 -9.94 16.21
C ASP A 64 17.73 -8.94 17.37
N ARG A 65 16.87 -7.92 17.34
CA ARG A 65 16.69 -6.90 18.39
C ARG A 65 15.47 -7.15 19.26
N GLY A 66 14.79 -8.27 19.05
CA GLY A 66 13.58 -8.64 19.79
C GLY A 66 12.28 -8.02 19.26
N PHE A 67 12.27 -7.42 18.05
CA PHE A 67 11.10 -6.77 17.50
C PHE A 67 10.42 -7.59 16.40
N THR A 68 9.09 -7.62 16.44
CA THR A 68 8.22 -8.01 15.32
C THR A 68 7.61 -6.76 14.70
N CYS A 69 7.63 -6.65 13.38
CA CYS A 69 7.08 -5.51 12.65
C CYS A 69 5.72 -5.84 12.06
N PHE A 70 4.71 -5.06 12.41
CA PHE A 70 3.37 -5.11 11.83
C PHE A 70 3.11 -3.86 11.02
N THR A 71 2.39 -4.03 9.92
CA THR A 71 1.97 -2.93 9.05
C THR A 71 0.50 -3.06 8.70
N HIS A 72 -0.14 -1.90 8.49
CA HIS A 72 -1.54 -1.76 8.10
C HIS A 72 -1.59 -0.71 6.99
N PRO A 73 -1.89 -1.08 5.73
CA PRO A 73 -1.98 -0.15 4.62
C PRO A 73 -3.40 0.36 4.43
N GLU A 74 -3.55 1.66 4.21
CA GLU A 74 -4.74 2.33 3.69
C GLU A 74 -4.46 2.62 2.21
N ILE A 75 -5.28 2.09 1.29
CA ILE A 75 -4.94 2.10 -0.14
C ILE A 75 -6.03 2.82 -0.93
N GLU A 76 -5.68 4.00 -1.42
CA GLU A 76 -6.56 4.81 -2.26
C GLU A 76 -6.37 4.50 -3.75
N PHE A 77 -7.45 4.60 -4.50
CA PHE A 77 -7.44 4.43 -5.95
C PHE A 77 -8.65 5.11 -6.58
N TYR A 78 -8.56 5.36 -7.89
CA TYR A 78 -9.68 5.87 -8.66
C TYR A 78 -10.31 4.80 -9.53
N LEU A 79 -11.64 4.81 -9.61
CA LEU A 79 -12.41 4.09 -10.61
C LEU A 79 -12.82 5.04 -11.73
N LEU A 80 -12.46 4.65 -12.95
CA LEU A 80 -12.74 5.38 -14.16
C LEU A 80 -13.69 4.57 -15.04
N GLN A 81 -14.45 5.24 -15.91
CA GLN A 81 -15.34 4.58 -16.86
C GLN A 81 -14.59 3.72 -17.87
N SER A 82 -13.35 4.11 -18.20
CA SER A 82 -12.46 3.34 -19.08
C SER A 82 -11.01 3.79 -18.89
N ASP A 83 -10.08 3.11 -19.55
CA ASP A 83 -8.66 3.50 -19.65
C ASP A 83 -8.41 4.63 -20.69
N GLN A 84 -9.46 5.05 -21.41
CA GLN A 84 -9.39 6.11 -22.41
C GLN A 84 -9.84 7.44 -21.83
N PRO A 85 -9.19 8.54 -22.21
CA PRO A 85 -9.60 9.88 -21.78
C PRO A 85 -10.97 10.25 -22.40
N GLY A 86 -11.69 11.12 -21.72
CA GLY A 86 -12.91 11.75 -22.21
C GLY A 86 -12.63 12.73 -23.36
N PRO A 87 -13.70 13.35 -23.90
CA PRO A 87 -13.59 14.30 -25.03
C PRO A 87 -12.71 15.53 -24.75
N ASP A 88 -12.55 15.90 -23.48
CA ASP A 88 -11.70 16.99 -23.01
C ASP A 88 -10.24 16.59 -22.74
N GLY A 89 -9.92 15.29 -22.93
CA GLY A 89 -8.60 14.74 -22.71
C GLY A 89 -8.32 14.32 -21.24
N GLU A 90 -9.30 14.51 -20.35
CA GLU A 90 -9.19 14.12 -18.93
C GLU A 90 -9.81 12.72 -18.70
N PRO A 91 -9.35 11.98 -17.67
CA PRO A 91 -9.99 10.73 -17.28
C PRO A 91 -11.44 10.97 -16.83
N VAL A 92 -12.32 10.00 -17.09
CA VAL A 92 -13.74 10.12 -16.72
C VAL A 92 -14.03 9.23 -15.50
N PRO A 93 -14.33 9.79 -14.32
CA PRO A 93 -14.65 9.01 -13.14
C PRO A 93 -16.00 8.29 -13.29
N VAL A 94 -16.17 7.15 -12.58
CA VAL A 94 -17.43 6.37 -12.64
C VAL A 94 -18.60 7.10 -11.98
N ASP A 95 -18.34 7.99 -11.03
CA ASP A 95 -19.34 8.76 -10.29
C ASP A 95 -18.84 10.17 -9.93
N ARG A 96 -19.68 10.92 -9.21
CA ARG A 96 -19.39 12.24 -8.66
C ARG A 96 -19.70 12.29 -7.16
N ALA A 97 -19.62 11.16 -6.49
CA ALA A 97 -19.80 11.06 -5.06
C ALA A 97 -18.64 11.71 -4.29
N GLY A 98 -18.81 11.89 -3.00
CA GLY A 98 -17.83 12.50 -2.10
C GLY A 98 -17.52 11.61 -0.90
N TYR A 99 -16.80 12.18 0.05
CA TYR A 99 -16.28 11.47 1.23
C TYR A 99 -17.39 10.79 2.04
N PHE A 100 -17.23 9.50 2.27
CA PHE A 100 -18.20 8.63 2.95
C PHE A 100 -19.58 8.54 2.28
N ASP A 101 -19.70 8.95 1.02
CA ASP A 101 -20.94 8.74 0.29
C ASP A 101 -21.24 7.24 0.16
N ASN A 102 -22.45 6.87 0.55
CA ASN A 102 -22.90 5.48 0.54
C ASN A 102 -24.29 5.40 -0.09
N VAL A 103 -24.34 5.51 -1.41
CA VAL A 103 -25.56 5.34 -2.18
C VAL A 103 -25.72 3.85 -2.53
N PRO A 104 -26.73 3.15 -1.96
CA PRO A 104 -26.96 1.74 -2.27
C PRO A 104 -27.20 1.53 -3.77
N GLY A 105 -26.50 0.54 -4.34
CA GLY A 105 -26.61 0.21 -5.77
C GLY A 105 -25.86 1.17 -6.69
N SER A 106 -24.98 2.03 -6.16
CA SER A 106 -24.02 2.76 -6.99
C SER A 106 -22.89 1.84 -7.44
N ASP A 107 -22.36 2.09 -8.64
CA ASP A 107 -21.27 1.29 -9.22
C ASP A 107 -20.05 1.20 -8.27
N ALA A 108 -19.69 2.29 -7.60
CA ALA A 108 -18.59 2.31 -6.66
C ALA A 108 -18.87 1.49 -5.38
N ALA A 109 -20.10 1.53 -4.84
CA ALA A 109 -20.46 0.73 -3.66
C ALA A 109 -20.49 -0.76 -3.97
N ASP A 110 -21.03 -1.14 -5.12
CA ASP A 110 -21.04 -2.52 -5.60
C ASP A 110 -19.63 -3.02 -5.91
N PHE A 111 -18.79 -2.18 -6.50
CA PHE A 111 -17.39 -2.46 -6.74
C PHE A 111 -16.65 -2.78 -5.44
N ARG A 112 -16.74 -1.91 -4.41
CA ARG A 112 -16.05 -2.13 -3.13
C ARG A 112 -16.49 -3.42 -2.47
N ARG A 113 -17.80 -3.70 -2.46
CA ARG A 113 -18.34 -4.96 -1.91
C ARG A 113 -17.74 -6.18 -2.59
N ASP A 114 -17.66 -6.19 -3.93
CA ASP A 114 -17.15 -7.30 -4.70
C ASP A 114 -15.63 -7.46 -4.51
N ALA A 115 -14.88 -6.35 -4.50
CA ALA A 115 -13.44 -6.37 -4.23
C ALA A 115 -13.14 -6.90 -2.81
N VAL A 116 -13.85 -6.41 -1.79
CA VAL A 116 -13.72 -6.89 -0.41
C VAL A 116 -14.06 -8.38 -0.31
N SER A 117 -15.15 -8.82 -0.94
CA SER A 117 -15.55 -10.24 -0.93
C SER A 117 -14.49 -11.14 -1.54
N LEU A 118 -13.85 -10.73 -2.63
CA LEU A 118 -12.75 -11.48 -3.24
C LEU A 118 -11.51 -11.51 -2.36
N LEU A 119 -11.12 -10.38 -1.77
CA LEU A 119 -9.96 -10.30 -0.86
C LEU A 119 -10.16 -11.22 0.35
N GLU A 120 -11.30 -11.13 1.03
CA GLU A 120 -11.64 -11.98 2.17
C GLU A 120 -11.68 -13.47 1.77
N GLY A 121 -12.24 -13.78 0.59
CA GLY A 121 -12.25 -15.14 0.04
C GLY A 121 -10.85 -15.69 -0.26
N MET A 122 -9.86 -14.83 -0.46
CA MET A 122 -8.44 -15.18 -0.62
C MET A 122 -7.67 -15.18 0.72
N GLY A 123 -8.34 -14.92 1.84
CA GLY A 123 -7.72 -14.86 3.17
C GLY A 123 -7.02 -13.52 3.46
N ILE A 124 -7.28 -12.48 2.68
CA ILE A 124 -6.78 -11.13 2.90
C ILE A 124 -7.86 -10.34 3.63
N SER A 125 -7.66 -10.13 4.92
CA SER A 125 -8.65 -9.45 5.75
C SER A 125 -8.68 -7.95 5.50
N VAL A 126 -9.89 -7.43 5.31
CA VAL A 126 -10.18 -6.01 5.14
C VAL A 126 -10.66 -5.43 6.47
N GLU A 127 -10.26 -4.21 6.80
CA GLU A 127 -10.72 -3.51 7.98
C GLU A 127 -11.98 -2.71 7.68
N PHE A 128 -11.92 -1.83 6.68
CA PHE A 128 -13.08 -1.14 6.16
C PHE A 128 -12.82 -0.61 4.73
N SER A 129 -13.88 -0.06 4.11
CA SER A 129 -13.80 0.58 2.81
C SER A 129 -14.81 1.71 2.72
N HIS A 130 -14.45 2.78 2.02
CA HIS A 130 -15.33 3.92 1.81
C HIS A 130 -15.03 4.66 0.50
N HIS A 131 -15.94 5.56 0.14
CA HIS A 131 -15.69 6.52 -0.92
C HIS A 131 -14.84 7.68 -0.40
N GLU A 132 -13.83 8.08 -1.16
CA GLU A 132 -12.95 9.19 -0.86
C GLU A 132 -13.46 10.55 -1.36
N ASN A 133 -12.67 11.62 -1.17
CA ASN A 133 -13.07 12.99 -1.51
C ASN A 133 -13.21 13.24 -3.00
N GLY A 134 -12.42 12.58 -3.84
CA GLY A 134 -12.46 12.76 -5.29
C GLY A 134 -13.59 11.96 -5.94
N PRO A 135 -14.19 12.46 -7.03
CA PRO A 135 -15.19 11.71 -7.79
C PRO A 135 -14.59 10.40 -8.31
N GLY A 136 -15.25 9.28 -8.03
CA GLY A 136 -14.75 7.94 -8.35
C GLY A 136 -13.56 7.49 -7.51
N GLN A 137 -13.16 8.23 -6.47
CA GLN A 137 -12.06 7.85 -5.58
C GLN A 137 -12.57 6.94 -4.46
N ASN A 138 -11.87 5.85 -4.24
CA ASN A 138 -12.21 4.83 -3.26
C ASN A 138 -10.99 4.49 -2.42
N GLU A 139 -11.24 4.01 -1.20
CA GLU A 139 -10.24 3.49 -0.28
C GLU A 139 -10.68 2.15 0.27
N ILE A 140 -9.74 1.24 0.39
CA ILE A 140 -9.91 -0.04 1.05
C ILE A 140 -8.68 -0.30 1.92
N ASP A 141 -8.92 -0.52 3.22
CA ASP A 141 -7.88 -0.73 4.22
C ASP A 141 -7.75 -2.19 4.57
N LEU A 142 -6.54 -2.69 4.51
CA LEU A 142 -6.25 -4.07 4.90
C LEU A 142 -5.96 -4.11 6.40
N ARG A 143 -6.39 -5.18 7.08
CA ARG A 143 -6.05 -5.39 8.48
C ARG A 143 -4.55 -5.54 8.67
N ALA A 144 -4.08 -5.10 9.84
CA ALA A 144 -2.69 -5.24 10.24
C ALA A 144 -2.23 -6.72 10.18
N ALA A 145 -1.07 -6.93 9.57
CA ALA A 145 -0.39 -8.21 9.52
C ALA A 145 1.12 -8.00 9.65
N ASP A 146 1.90 -9.07 9.75
CA ASP A 146 3.35 -8.96 9.64
C ASP A 146 3.74 -8.30 8.31
N ALA A 147 4.85 -7.56 8.32
CA ALA A 147 5.17 -6.68 7.21
C ALA A 147 5.42 -7.40 5.88
N LEU A 148 5.89 -8.65 5.88
CA LEU A 148 6.08 -9.42 4.65
C LEU A 148 4.74 -9.89 4.07
N THR A 149 3.87 -10.43 4.91
CA THR A 149 2.51 -10.80 4.54
C THR A 149 1.75 -9.58 4.00
N THR A 150 1.87 -8.43 4.66
CA THR A 150 1.23 -7.19 4.18
C THR A 150 1.75 -6.77 2.81
N ALA A 151 3.06 -6.83 2.57
CA ALA A 151 3.63 -6.50 1.27
C ALA A 151 3.09 -7.42 0.15
N ASP A 152 3.01 -8.73 0.40
CA ASP A 152 2.41 -9.69 -0.53
C ASP A 152 0.91 -9.42 -0.74
N ASN A 153 0.18 -9.07 0.33
CA ASN A 153 -1.24 -8.72 0.27
C ASN A 153 -1.50 -7.46 -0.55
N VAL A 154 -0.67 -6.41 -0.43
CA VAL A 154 -0.77 -5.19 -1.24
C VAL A 154 -0.60 -5.49 -2.73
N MET A 155 0.34 -6.36 -3.10
CA MET A 155 0.52 -6.78 -4.50
C MET A 155 -0.69 -7.54 -5.02
N THR A 156 -1.29 -8.39 -4.18
CA THR A 156 -2.52 -9.12 -4.49
C THR A 156 -3.71 -8.18 -4.62
N PHE A 157 -3.86 -7.29 -3.66
CA PHE A 157 -4.89 -6.25 -3.64
C PHE A 157 -4.97 -5.48 -4.96
N ARG A 158 -3.83 -4.99 -5.43
CA ARG A 158 -3.77 -4.26 -6.71
C ARG A 158 -4.27 -5.08 -7.90
N THR A 159 -4.01 -6.38 -7.89
CA THR A 159 -4.50 -7.29 -8.93
C THR A 159 -6.00 -7.51 -8.79
N VAL A 160 -6.49 -7.81 -7.59
CA VAL A 160 -7.93 -8.01 -7.32
C VAL A 160 -8.74 -6.79 -7.74
N VAL A 161 -8.34 -5.59 -7.31
CA VAL A 161 -9.03 -4.34 -7.64
C VAL A 161 -9.13 -4.13 -9.16
N LYS A 162 -8.06 -4.41 -9.90
CA LYS A 162 -8.06 -4.30 -11.37
C LYS A 162 -8.92 -5.37 -12.05
N GLU A 163 -8.92 -6.60 -11.54
CA GLU A 163 -9.74 -7.68 -12.10
C GLU A 163 -11.23 -7.43 -11.86
N VAL A 164 -11.61 -6.93 -10.69
CA VAL A 164 -13.00 -6.55 -10.39
C VAL A 164 -13.44 -5.40 -11.29
N ALA A 165 -12.60 -4.37 -11.45
CA ALA A 165 -12.90 -3.25 -12.34
C ALA A 165 -13.11 -3.73 -13.79
N ALA A 166 -12.23 -4.56 -14.29
CA ALA A 166 -12.34 -5.13 -15.64
C ALA A 166 -13.61 -5.98 -15.81
N ALA A 167 -13.96 -6.78 -14.80
CA ALA A 167 -15.18 -7.60 -14.82
C ALA A 167 -16.46 -6.75 -14.84
N GLN A 168 -16.43 -5.56 -14.25
CA GLN A 168 -17.55 -4.60 -14.23
C GLN A 168 -17.50 -3.59 -15.38
N GLY A 169 -16.55 -3.73 -16.32
CA GLY A 169 -16.42 -2.83 -17.46
C GLY A 169 -15.91 -1.42 -17.10
N THR A 170 -15.23 -1.29 -15.97
CA THR A 170 -14.59 -0.06 -15.48
C THR A 170 -13.07 -0.21 -15.46
N TYR A 171 -12.36 0.86 -15.10
CA TYR A 171 -10.90 0.86 -15.01
C TYR A 171 -10.43 1.39 -13.66
N ALA A 172 -9.65 0.60 -12.92
CA ALA A 172 -9.05 1.00 -11.66
C ALA A 172 -7.61 1.50 -11.87
N THR A 173 -7.32 2.71 -11.36
CA THR A 173 -5.98 3.28 -11.40
C THR A 173 -5.46 3.63 -10.01
N PHE A 174 -4.19 3.26 -9.77
CA PHE A 174 -3.39 3.65 -8.60
C PHE A 174 -2.45 4.81 -8.94
N MET A 175 -2.78 5.60 -9.95
CA MET A 175 -2.00 6.78 -10.32
C MET A 175 -2.05 7.81 -9.19
N PRO A 176 -0.92 8.31 -8.68
CA PRO A 176 -0.90 9.20 -7.52
C PRO A 176 -1.67 10.51 -7.70
N LYS A 177 -1.73 11.05 -8.91
CA LYS A 177 -2.47 12.30 -9.23
C LYS A 177 -3.08 12.20 -10.63
N PRO A 178 -4.21 11.46 -10.79
CA PRO A 178 -4.85 11.31 -12.10
C PRO A 178 -5.56 12.58 -12.58
N PHE A 179 -6.05 13.42 -11.65
CA PHE A 179 -6.74 14.68 -11.93
C PHE A 179 -5.98 15.86 -11.32
N SER A 180 -5.90 16.97 -12.04
CA SER A 180 -5.29 18.21 -11.53
C SER A 180 -6.07 18.82 -10.38
N GLU A 181 -7.40 18.83 -10.48
CA GLU A 181 -8.33 19.55 -9.60
C GLU A 181 -8.87 18.69 -8.42
N HIS A 182 -8.67 17.37 -8.46
CA HIS A 182 -9.15 16.47 -7.41
C HIS A 182 -8.00 15.95 -6.55
N PRO A 183 -8.26 15.42 -5.35
CA PRO A 183 -7.25 14.81 -4.50
C PRO A 183 -6.41 13.75 -5.23
N GLY A 184 -5.16 13.56 -4.81
CA GLY A 184 -4.35 12.44 -5.25
C GLY A 184 -4.66 11.18 -4.44
N SER A 185 -4.20 10.03 -4.92
CA SER A 185 -4.29 8.75 -4.20
C SER A 185 -2.99 8.46 -3.47
N GLY A 186 -3.08 8.21 -2.17
CA GLY A 186 -1.98 7.76 -1.32
C GLY A 186 -2.04 6.26 -1.04
N MET A 187 -0.95 5.73 -0.53
CA MET A 187 -0.93 4.50 0.21
C MET A 187 -0.34 4.80 1.59
N HIS A 188 -1.20 5.02 2.55
CA HIS A 188 -0.77 5.30 3.91
C HIS A 188 -0.39 4.00 4.59
N THR A 189 0.78 3.95 5.20
CA THR A 189 1.26 2.74 5.86
C THR A 189 1.42 2.99 7.35
N HIS A 190 0.55 2.38 8.15
CA HIS A 190 0.74 2.34 9.59
C HIS A 190 1.77 1.28 9.95
N ILE A 191 2.71 1.63 10.80
CA ILE A 191 3.78 0.74 11.24
C ILE A 191 3.82 0.68 12.75
N SER A 192 3.99 -0.52 13.29
CA SER A 192 4.28 -0.75 14.70
C SER A 192 5.33 -1.83 14.88
N LEU A 193 6.13 -1.67 15.94
CA LEU A 193 7.04 -2.70 16.41
C LEU A 193 6.50 -3.28 17.71
N PHE A 194 6.54 -4.58 17.82
CA PHE A 194 6.15 -5.30 19.04
C PHE A 194 7.36 -6.01 19.65
N GLU A 195 7.45 -5.97 20.97
CA GLU A 195 8.37 -6.77 21.78
C GLU A 195 7.51 -7.76 22.56
N GLY A 196 7.44 -9.01 22.09
CA GLY A 196 6.39 -9.93 22.48
C GLY A 196 5.00 -9.39 22.14
N ASP A 197 4.12 -9.29 23.15
CA ASP A 197 2.75 -8.76 23.00
C ASP A 197 2.65 -7.26 23.28
N SER A 198 3.78 -6.60 23.57
CA SER A 198 3.82 -5.18 23.93
C SER A 198 4.22 -4.32 22.76
N ASN A 199 3.46 -3.24 22.49
CA ASN A 199 3.83 -2.28 21.47
C ASN A 199 5.04 -1.45 21.92
N ALA A 200 6.16 -1.61 21.22
CA ALA A 200 7.42 -0.95 21.54
C ALA A 200 7.42 0.57 21.29
N PHE A 201 6.41 1.09 20.55
CA PHE A 201 6.28 2.53 20.31
C PHE A 201 5.50 3.27 21.41
N TYR A 202 4.82 2.54 22.28
CA TYR A 202 3.93 3.13 23.28
C TYR A 202 4.61 3.38 24.62
N ASP A 203 4.41 4.57 25.17
CA ASP A 203 4.77 4.93 26.56
C ASP A 203 3.64 5.79 27.16
N PRO A 204 2.88 5.28 28.14
CA PRO A 204 1.77 6.02 28.73
C PRO A 204 2.19 7.26 29.53
N ALA A 205 3.46 7.38 29.92
CA ALA A 205 3.99 8.51 30.69
C ALA A 205 4.44 9.67 29.78
N ASP A 206 4.60 9.46 28.49
CA ASP A 206 5.02 10.51 27.55
C ASP A 206 3.82 11.37 27.09
N GLU A 207 4.04 12.65 26.87
CA GLU A 207 3.04 13.63 26.42
C GLU A 207 2.32 13.17 25.14
N PHE A 208 3.07 12.59 24.18
CA PHE A 208 2.54 12.06 22.92
C PHE A 208 2.33 10.55 22.98
N ARG A 209 2.44 9.94 24.18
CA ARG A 209 2.40 8.48 24.40
C ARG A 209 3.42 7.70 23.56
N LEU A 210 4.52 8.33 23.22
CA LEU A 210 5.52 7.82 22.30
C LEU A 210 6.80 7.44 23.07
N SER A 211 7.16 6.17 23.02
CA SER A 211 8.37 5.66 23.66
C SER A 211 9.66 6.21 23.01
N VAL A 212 10.78 6.00 23.66
CA VAL A 212 12.11 6.30 23.09
C VAL A 212 12.33 5.52 21.77
N THR A 213 11.87 4.27 21.69
CA THR A 213 11.94 3.46 20.46
C THR A 213 11.13 4.08 19.34
N GLY A 214 9.89 4.51 19.62
CA GLY A 214 9.05 5.20 18.63
C GLY A 214 9.68 6.51 18.14
N ARG A 215 10.21 7.33 19.04
CA ARG A 215 10.92 8.58 18.69
C ARG A 215 12.14 8.33 17.81
N ARG A 216 12.93 7.27 18.10
CA ARG A 216 14.09 6.88 17.29
C ARG A 216 13.68 6.37 15.91
N PHE A 217 12.57 5.64 15.84
CA PHE A 217 12.03 5.15 14.57
C PHE A 217 11.59 6.32 13.69
N ILE A 218 10.82 7.28 14.22
CA ILE A 218 10.43 8.51 13.51
C ILE A 218 11.67 9.27 13.03
N ALA A 219 12.65 9.47 13.90
CA ALA A 219 13.89 10.18 13.55
C ALA A 219 14.64 9.48 12.41
N GLY A 220 14.63 8.14 12.37
CA GLY A 220 15.20 7.35 11.28
C GLY A 220 14.46 7.56 9.96
N LEU A 221 13.13 7.51 9.98
CA LEU A 221 12.30 7.78 8.81
C LEU A 221 12.54 9.18 8.23
N LEU A 222 12.48 10.21 9.08
CA LEU A 222 12.70 11.59 8.66
C LEU A 222 14.11 11.80 8.07
N ARG A 223 15.12 11.17 8.70
CA ARG A 223 16.50 11.26 8.21
C ARG A 223 16.67 10.70 6.81
N HIS A 224 15.98 9.61 6.50
CA HIS A 224 16.15 8.87 5.25
C HIS A 224 15.01 9.11 4.23
N SER A 225 14.02 9.94 4.56
CA SER A 225 12.85 10.18 3.72
C SER A 225 13.19 10.65 2.30
N VAL A 226 14.17 11.53 2.16
CA VAL A 226 14.62 12.01 0.84
C VAL A 226 15.25 10.88 0.02
N GLU A 227 16.04 10.03 0.66
CA GLU A 227 16.72 8.90 0.01
C GLU A 227 15.71 7.84 -0.45
N ILE A 228 14.73 7.49 0.40
CA ILE A 228 13.72 6.49 0.09
C ILE A 228 12.65 7.01 -0.88
N SER A 229 12.50 8.32 -1.04
CA SER A 229 11.54 8.94 -1.97
C SER A 229 11.64 8.39 -3.40
N ALA A 230 12.85 8.06 -3.85
CA ALA A 230 13.05 7.47 -5.17
C ALA A 230 12.35 6.10 -5.34
N VAL A 231 12.06 5.42 -4.24
CA VAL A 231 11.36 4.12 -4.21
C VAL A 231 9.88 4.30 -3.87
N THR A 232 9.55 5.13 -2.87
CA THR A 232 8.16 5.35 -2.44
C THR A 232 7.40 6.29 -3.39
N HIS A 233 8.08 7.16 -4.11
CA HIS A 233 7.53 8.10 -5.09
C HIS A 233 8.17 7.88 -6.47
N GLN A 234 8.08 6.67 -6.99
CA GLN A 234 8.82 6.21 -8.17
C GLN A 234 8.38 6.83 -9.51
N PHE A 235 7.21 7.47 -9.56
CA PHE A 235 6.70 8.09 -10.78
C PHE A 235 6.85 9.62 -10.73
N VAL A 236 7.05 10.26 -11.88
CA VAL A 236 6.97 11.73 -11.99
C VAL A 236 5.62 12.23 -11.46
N ASN A 237 4.56 11.48 -11.73
CA ASN A 237 3.21 11.79 -11.23
C ASN A 237 3.11 11.75 -9.69
N SER A 238 3.93 10.96 -8.99
CA SER A 238 3.96 10.94 -7.52
C SER A 238 4.27 12.31 -6.94
N TYR A 239 5.20 13.04 -7.55
CA TYR A 239 5.58 14.38 -7.10
C TYR A 239 4.48 15.43 -7.37
N LYS A 240 3.62 15.20 -8.37
CA LYS A 240 2.44 16.06 -8.59
C LYS A 240 1.44 15.97 -7.44
N ARG A 241 1.29 14.80 -6.81
CA ARG A 241 0.48 14.64 -5.60
C ARG A 241 1.03 15.44 -4.43
N LEU A 242 2.34 15.46 -4.26
CA LEU A 242 3.01 16.14 -3.14
C LEU A 242 3.07 17.66 -3.30
N TRP A 243 2.99 18.18 -4.51
CA TRP A 243 3.21 19.61 -4.77
C TRP A 243 2.01 20.49 -4.41
N GLY A 244 0.81 19.98 -4.49
CA GLY A 244 -0.41 20.80 -4.38
C GLY A 244 -0.80 21.22 -2.95
N GLY A 245 -0.11 20.76 -1.91
CA GLY A 245 -0.56 20.95 -0.52
C GLY A 245 -1.79 20.09 -0.22
N GLY A 246 -2.58 20.48 0.79
CA GLY A 246 -3.71 19.70 1.27
C GLY A 246 -3.27 18.62 2.25
N GLU A 247 -3.79 17.41 2.15
CA GLU A 247 -3.47 16.30 3.04
C GLU A 247 -2.18 15.55 2.66
N ALA A 248 -1.65 15.78 1.44
CA ALA A 248 -0.38 15.18 1.01
C ALA A 248 0.83 15.91 1.63
N PRO A 249 1.85 15.19 2.11
CA PRO A 249 3.00 15.80 2.77
C PRO A 249 3.91 16.51 1.77
N SER A 250 4.09 17.81 1.95
CA SER A 250 5.05 18.62 1.15
C SER A 250 6.38 18.83 1.86
N TYR A 251 6.47 18.49 3.13
CA TYR A 251 7.64 18.70 3.97
C TYR A 251 8.03 17.43 4.71
N VAL A 252 9.34 17.24 4.91
CA VAL A 252 9.88 16.19 5.77
C VAL A 252 9.66 16.59 7.23
N SER A 253 8.53 16.20 7.78
CA SER A 253 8.12 16.54 9.12
C SER A 253 7.34 15.41 9.79
N TRP A 254 7.26 15.45 11.11
CA TRP A 254 6.32 14.61 11.84
C TRP A 254 5.35 15.49 12.65
N GLY A 255 4.20 14.94 12.98
CA GLY A 255 3.23 15.64 13.78
C GLY A 255 2.33 14.70 14.54
N HIS A 256 1.85 15.17 15.70
CA HIS A 256 0.82 14.50 16.45
C HIS A 256 -0.54 14.90 15.88
N ASN A 257 -1.31 13.91 15.42
CA ASN A 257 -2.64 14.10 14.84
C ASN A 257 -2.70 15.11 13.67
N ASN A 258 -1.63 15.20 12.88
CA ASN A 258 -1.54 16.13 11.75
C ASN A 258 -1.49 15.36 10.41
N ARG A 259 -2.56 15.46 9.61
CA ARG A 259 -2.72 14.77 8.32
C ARG A 259 -1.76 15.26 7.22
N SER A 260 -1.23 16.48 7.33
CA SER A 260 -0.28 17.02 6.36
C SER A 260 1.18 16.66 6.67
N ALA A 261 1.46 15.97 7.78
CA ALA A 261 2.81 15.53 8.12
C ALA A 261 3.17 14.25 7.38
N LEU A 262 4.44 14.12 6.95
CA LEU A 262 4.96 12.89 6.34
C LEU A 262 4.85 11.70 7.29
N VAL A 263 5.16 11.92 8.57
CA VAL A 263 5.01 10.93 9.62
C VAL A 263 4.01 11.44 10.64
N ARG A 264 2.89 10.73 10.78
CA ARG A 264 1.83 11.07 11.73
C ARG A 264 1.85 10.11 12.92
N VAL A 265 1.81 10.65 14.12
CA VAL A 265 1.50 9.90 15.34
C VAL A 265 0.02 10.15 15.64
N PRO A 266 -0.87 9.15 15.55
CA PRO A 266 -2.30 9.32 15.77
C PRO A 266 -2.61 9.56 17.25
N LEU A 267 -3.77 10.16 17.54
CA LEU A 267 -4.23 10.47 18.91
C LEU A 267 -4.46 9.20 19.73
N TYR A 268 -4.94 8.17 19.11
CA TYR A 268 -5.26 6.88 19.71
C TYR A 268 -4.30 5.83 19.22
N LEU A 269 -3.23 5.60 20.00
CA LEU A 269 -2.43 4.38 20.03
C LEU A 269 -1.39 4.13 18.94
N SER A 270 -0.27 3.73 19.42
CA SER A 270 0.50 2.54 19.05
C SER A 270 1.02 2.40 17.63
N LEU A 271 0.57 3.16 16.65
CA LEU A 271 0.99 3.07 15.26
C LEU A 271 1.68 4.38 14.85
N ILE A 272 2.72 4.26 14.04
CA ILE A 272 3.29 5.39 13.32
C ILE A 272 2.76 5.32 11.89
N HIS A 273 2.07 6.37 11.46
CA HIS A 273 1.52 6.48 10.13
C HIS A 273 2.51 7.20 9.21
N ILE A 274 2.75 6.64 8.05
CA ILE A 274 3.57 7.22 6.99
C ILE A 274 2.69 7.45 5.78
N SER A 275 2.70 8.67 5.26
CA SER A 275 2.00 9.01 4.02
C SER A 275 2.94 8.83 2.83
N GLU A 276 2.64 7.91 1.96
CA GLU A 276 3.39 7.60 0.74
C GLU A 276 2.62 7.99 -0.53
#